data_99025a2be9e309acc90e4eb4ce303ab0
#
_entry.id   99025a2be9e309acc90e4eb4ce303ab0
#
_cell.length_a   1.000
_cell.length_b   1.000
_cell.length_c   1.000
_cell.angle_alpha   90.00
_cell.angle_beta   90.00
_cell.angle_gamma   90.00
#
_symmetry.space_group_name_H-M   'P 1'
#
loop_
_entity.id
_entity.type
_entity.pdbx_description
1 polymer ?
#
loop_
_entity_poly.entity_id
_entity_poly.type
_entity_poly.pdbx_seq_one_letter_code
_entity_poly.pdbx_strand_id
1 'polypeptide(L)'
;MVKPRTRTRQLVSAGIGLVAAALVVTTTVATNSGPASGTTGKGTLKLVAAADTVQVEAWDGNAYVQPSVWLAAYDAAFEFRASHAAYDEPVKLTKTVIRGKKRSTTTAPASIVDGMKGFKDGLRVTLKNKAGKVILDGKRPLCPGGYDRQRVQTDGATGPVYPEFCGGNWFTKGVLYGIERGMAVPAVSDLEFATKGETELTMTMSISKPVADFLGLPDASRTAKQKLIIVDGCPDGGCEGEGEGEMGIMAAHGADDDQAARTVVPRETLEGGENGRGRLPLGGGLGIIKPGKPRKDTLPDLVSLPAWQISTEVDEGGTDRLNFAANEWNAGPAPMVVEGFRRGTSPVMDAYQMFYRDGEQVGIKKTGTMEFHEAPEHNHWHFLDFAKYELVDAKDKVVSTSGKQSWCLAPTDPVDLTVPGATLRPSQTGLESACGEKSALWLRESMPTGWGDTYSQNQTQAFDLSKVKNGTYRIKVTVNPDGNLYEKTRSNNVSYRTITIGGKAGARTVKVPPYQGVDTETWWGEEE
;
A
#
# COMPACT_ATOMS: atom_id res chain seq x y z
N MET A 1 21.89 63.05 -7.15
CA MET A 1 21.75 64.29 -6.33
C MET A 1 20.44 64.24 -5.62
N VAL A 2 20.53 64.41 -4.36
CA VAL A 2 19.61 64.88 -3.31
C VAL A 2 18.76 63.80 -2.62
N LYS A 3 19.26 63.27 -1.52
CA LYS A 3 18.52 63.06 -0.26
C LYS A 3 18.19 64.48 0.32
N PRO A 4 17.26 64.72 1.27
CA PRO A 4 17.01 63.97 2.49
C PRO A 4 15.60 64.13 3.15
N ARG A 5 15.37 63.50 4.24
CA ARG A 5 15.07 63.95 5.61
C ARG A 5 13.78 63.43 6.26
N THR A 6 14.04 62.74 7.33
CA THR A 6 13.21 62.39 8.53
C THR A 6 12.32 63.52 9.04
N ARG A 7 11.12 63.17 9.58
CA ARG A 7 10.50 63.81 10.74
C ARG A 7 9.63 62.90 11.56
N THR A 8 10.09 62.67 12.77
CA THR A 8 9.40 62.14 13.95
C THR A 8 8.30 63.12 14.40
N ARG A 9 7.13 62.61 14.80
CA ARG A 9 6.23 63.29 15.72
C ARG A 9 5.62 62.32 16.71
N GLN A 10 6.01 62.46 17.96
CA GLN A 10 5.31 62.00 19.14
C GLN A 10 4.06 62.85 19.34
N LEU A 11 2.98 62.28 19.82
CA LEU A 11 1.96 62.96 20.61
C LEU A 11 1.43 61.98 21.69
N VAL A 12 1.32 62.55 22.84
CA VAL A 12 1.05 61.99 24.15
C VAL A 12 -0.42 62.14 24.51
N SER A 13 -0.90 61.24 25.39
CA SER A 13 -2.01 61.37 26.39
C SER A 13 -3.43 61.15 25.84
N ALA A 14 -4.33 60.49 26.54
CA ALA A 14 -4.68 60.45 27.95
C ALA A 14 -5.62 59.26 28.21
N GLY A 15 -5.57 58.71 29.40
CA GLY A 15 -6.34 57.57 29.84
C GLY A 15 -7.80 57.87 30.21
N ILE A 16 -8.60 56.82 30.18
CA ILE A 16 -9.81 56.68 30.99
C ILE A 16 -9.85 55.22 31.44
N GLY A 17 -9.84 54.99 32.74
CA GLY A 17 -9.94 53.69 33.35
C GLY A 17 -11.37 53.16 33.34
N LEU A 18 -11.48 51.87 33.05
CA LEU A 18 -12.66 51.09 33.38
C LEU A 18 -12.18 49.84 34.12
N VAL A 19 -12.54 49.74 35.38
CA VAL A 19 -12.34 48.60 36.24
C VAL A 19 -13.33 47.53 35.81
N ALA A 20 -12.83 46.44 35.17
CA ALA A 20 -13.59 45.23 35.01
C ALA A 20 -12.98 44.16 35.92
N ALA A 21 -13.76 43.72 36.89
CA ALA A 21 -13.41 42.63 37.79
C ALA A 21 -13.31 41.30 36.97
N ALA A 22 -12.12 40.82 36.79
CA ALA A 22 -11.88 39.50 36.20
C ALA A 22 -11.97 38.45 37.32
N LEU A 23 -12.98 37.60 37.21
CA LEU A 23 -13.04 36.33 37.97
C LEU A 23 -11.89 35.43 37.50
N VAL A 24 -10.87 35.27 38.30
CA VAL A 24 -9.78 34.31 38.03
C VAL A 24 -10.29 32.93 38.44
N VAL A 25 -10.74 32.15 37.47
CA VAL A 25 -10.90 30.71 37.65
C VAL A 25 -9.52 30.09 37.49
N THR A 26 -8.88 29.79 38.59
CA THR A 26 -7.64 29.01 38.62
C THR A 26 -7.94 27.56 38.31
N THR A 27 -7.87 27.18 37.04
CA THR A 27 -7.70 25.77 36.66
C THR A 27 -6.28 25.36 36.94
N THR A 28 -6.08 24.61 38.02
CA THR A 28 -4.81 23.91 38.26
C THR A 28 -4.63 22.84 37.21
N VAL A 29 -3.91 23.16 36.14
CA VAL A 29 -3.34 22.17 35.25
C VAL A 29 -2.21 21.48 36.01
N ALA A 30 -2.45 20.27 36.44
CA ALA A 30 -1.39 19.43 36.99
C ALA A 30 -0.39 19.12 35.88
N THR A 31 0.67 19.90 35.79
CA THR A 31 1.82 19.60 34.95
C THR A 31 2.60 18.46 35.59
N ASN A 32 2.30 17.22 35.19
CA ASN A 32 3.12 16.08 35.51
C ASN A 32 4.31 16.04 34.54
N SER A 33 5.20 17.02 34.65
CA SER A 33 6.54 16.97 34.04
C SER A 33 7.49 16.25 34.97
N GLY A 34 7.44 14.92 34.95
CA GLY A 34 8.53 14.11 35.48
C GLY A 34 9.76 14.28 34.59
N PRO A 35 10.95 14.52 35.14
CA PRO A 35 12.16 14.63 34.35
C PRO A 35 12.45 13.31 33.67
N ALA A 36 12.62 13.33 32.35
CA ALA A 36 13.14 12.22 31.58
C ALA A 36 14.59 11.96 32.07
N SER A 37 14.75 11.00 32.96
CA SER A 37 16.07 10.51 33.39
C SER A 37 16.73 9.84 32.19
N GLY A 38 17.75 10.45 31.64
CA GLY A 38 18.55 9.93 30.55
C GLY A 38 19.22 8.62 30.93
N THR A 39 18.70 7.51 30.40
CA THR A 39 19.41 6.24 30.32
C THR A 39 20.15 6.17 29.00
N THR A 40 21.43 6.38 29.06
CA THR A 40 22.38 6.16 27.96
C THR A 40 22.38 4.70 27.56
N GLY A 41 21.87 4.39 26.35
CA GLY A 41 22.26 3.15 25.69
C GLY A 41 21.28 2.37 24.85
N LYS A 42 19.98 2.42 25.07
CA LYS A 42 19.01 1.64 24.24
C LYS A 42 17.91 2.57 23.77
N GLY A 43 17.60 2.54 22.45
CA GLY A 43 16.43 3.23 21.91
C GLY A 43 15.20 2.80 22.68
N THR A 44 14.31 3.74 22.99
CA THR A 44 13.17 3.48 23.84
C THR A 44 11.92 3.39 22.99
N LEU A 45 11.37 2.17 22.90
CA LEU A 45 10.00 1.95 22.46
C LEU A 45 9.10 1.93 23.69
N LYS A 46 7.86 2.41 23.56
CA LYS A 46 6.83 2.32 24.59
C LYS A 46 5.46 2.05 23.96
N LEU A 47 4.67 1.23 24.62
CA LEU A 47 3.25 1.12 24.34
C LEU A 47 2.54 2.21 25.17
N VAL A 48 1.81 3.10 24.49
CA VAL A 48 1.22 4.32 25.06
C VAL A 48 -0.26 4.37 24.73
N ALA A 49 -1.12 4.55 25.73
CA ALA A 49 -2.51 4.96 25.50
C ALA A 49 -2.57 6.49 25.40
N ALA A 50 -3.14 7.01 24.33
CA ALA A 50 -3.31 8.45 24.13
C ALA A 50 -4.49 9.04 24.91
N ALA A 51 -5.40 8.19 25.39
CA ALA A 51 -6.51 8.56 26.25
C ALA A 51 -6.74 7.47 27.32
N ASP A 52 -7.10 7.89 28.53
CA ASP A 52 -7.46 6.95 29.60
C ASP A 52 -8.84 6.31 29.36
N THR A 53 -9.72 7.01 28.65
CA THR A 53 -11.10 6.59 28.37
C THR A 53 -11.44 6.90 26.92
N VAL A 54 -12.10 5.95 26.26
CA VAL A 54 -12.63 6.07 24.89
C VAL A 54 -14.09 5.66 24.89
N GLN A 55 -14.93 6.43 24.19
CA GLN A 55 -16.30 6.06 23.89
C GLN A 55 -16.31 5.17 22.64
N VAL A 56 -17.12 4.12 22.70
CA VAL A 56 -17.21 3.10 21.64
C VAL A 56 -18.68 2.86 21.34
N GLU A 57 -19.05 2.95 20.09
CA GLU A 57 -20.39 2.63 19.63
C GLU A 57 -20.55 1.13 19.43
N ALA A 58 -21.69 0.59 19.86
CA ALA A 58 -22.05 -0.78 19.64
C ALA A 58 -23.33 -0.88 18.78
N TRP A 59 -23.31 -1.76 17.82
CA TRP A 59 -24.37 -2.04 16.86
C TRP A 59 -24.75 -3.51 16.98
N ASP A 60 -26.02 -3.81 17.24
CA ASP A 60 -26.50 -5.20 17.43
C ASP A 60 -25.67 -6.03 18.42
N GLY A 61 -25.20 -5.37 19.49
CA GLY A 61 -24.40 -6.01 20.54
C GLY A 61 -22.92 -6.22 20.19
N ASN A 62 -22.45 -5.79 19.01
CA ASN A 62 -21.04 -5.78 18.61
C ASN A 62 -20.49 -4.36 18.65
N ALA A 63 -19.30 -4.20 19.20
CA ALA A 63 -18.59 -2.93 19.25
C ALA A 63 -17.38 -2.97 18.33
N TYR A 64 -17.17 -1.86 17.63
CA TYR A 64 -16.02 -1.64 16.79
C TYR A 64 -15.23 -0.43 17.31
N VAL A 65 -13.96 -0.61 17.62
CA VAL A 65 -13.13 0.44 18.19
C VAL A 65 -11.78 0.53 17.50
N GLN A 66 -11.36 1.76 17.22
CA GLN A 66 -9.97 2.07 16.91
C GLN A 66 -9.28 2.47 18.22
N PRO A 67 -8.53 1.56 18.85
CA PRO A 67 -7.92 1.86 20.14
C PRO A 67 -6.86 2.94 19.98
N SER A 68 -6.90 3.98 20.79
CA SER A 68 -5.85 5.00 20.83
C SER A 68 -4.62 4.51 21.61
N VAL A 69 -4.15 3.30 21.28
CA VAL A 69 -2.94 2.68 21.84
C VAL A 69 -1.86 2.60 20.78
N TRP A 70 -0.72 3.17 21.08
CA TRP A 70 0.36 3.43 20.14
C TRP A 70 1.66 2.78 20.56
N LEU A 71 2.43 2.26 19.59
CA LEU A 71 3.82 1.91 19.77
C LEU A 71 4.69 3.10 19.36
N ALA A 72 5.26 3.77 20.37
CA ALA A 72 5.98 5.03 20.20
C ALA A 72 7.50 4.84 20.30
N ALA A 73 8.26 5.49 19.42
CA ALA A 73 9.72 5.49 19.36
C ALA A 73 10.28 6.86 19.76
N TYR A 74 10.93 6.96 20.92
CA TYR A 74 11.39 8.26 21.45
C TYR A 74 12.83 8.61 21.03
N ASP A 75 13.83 7.81 21.41
CA ASP A 75 15.24 8.21 21.32
C ASP A 75 15.95 7.72 20.05
N ALA A 76 15.28 6.87 19.27
CA ALA A 76 15.83 6.27 18.08
C ALA A 76 14.72 5.93 17.08
N ALA A 77 15.04 5.81 15.80
CA ALA A 77 14.18 5.14 14.86
C ALA A 77 14.40 3.63 14.92
N PHE A 78 13.34 2.88 14.63
CA PHE A 78 13.35 1.41 14.56
C PHE A 78 12.95 0.99 13.16
N GLU A 79 13.88 0.40 12.46
CA GLU A 79 13.69 -0.16 11.12
C GLU A 79 13.63 -1.67 11.22
N PHE A 80 12.65 -2.27 10.58
CA PHE A 80 12.47 -3.71 10.50
C PHE A 80 12.55 -4.13 9.04
N ARG A 81 13.35 -5.16 8.77
CA ARG A 81 13.47 -5.76 7.46
C ARG A 81 13.11 -7.23 7.58
N ALA A 82 12.04 -7.64 6.89
CA ALA A 82 11.66 -9.03 6.72
C ALA A 82 11.99 -9.46 5.29
N SER A 83 12.72 -10.55 5.10
CA SER A 83 13.10 -11.04 3.77
C SER A 83 13.47 -12.51 3.79
N HIS A 84 13.37 -13.16 2.63
CA HIS A 84 13.89 -14.50 2.37
C HIS A 84 14.64 -14.55 1.02
N ALA A 85 15.58 -15.44 0.87
CA ALA A 85 16.35 -15.58 -0.36
C ALA A 85 15.58 -16.41 -1.42
N ALA A 86 14.78 -17.38 -0.98
CA ALA A 86 13.91 -18.20 -1.81
C ALA A 86 12.53 -18.31 -1.15
N TYR A 87 11.47 -18.56 -1.92
CA TYR A 87 10.10 -18.61 -1.41
C TYR A 87 9.85 -19.74 -0.40
N ASP A 88 10.58 -20.84 -0.50
CA ASP A 88 10.53 -21.98 0.43
C ASP A 88 11.43 -21.83 1.66
N GLU A 89 12.19 -20.73 1.74
CA GLU A 89 13.02 -20.44 2.90
C GLU A 89 12.26 -19.61 3.95
N PRO A 90 12.50 -19.87 5.25
CA PRO A 90 11.90 -19.07 6.32
C PRO A 90 12.25 -17.59 6.20
N VAL A 91 11.28 -16.73 6.46
CA VAL A 91 11.51 -15.29 6.51
C VAL A 91 12.43 -14.92 7.67
N LYS A 92 13.47 -14.18 7.38
CA LYS A 92 14.39 -13.59 8.35
C LYS A 92 13.97 -12.16 8.66
N LEU A 93 13.59 -11.89 9.90
CA LEU A 93 13.28 -10.56 10.39
C LEU A 93 14.47 -9.98 11.14
N THR A 94 14.90 -8.77 10.76
CA THR A 94 15.95 -8.01 11.48
C THR A 94 15.38 -6.69 11.97
N LYS A 95 15.84 -6.27 13.16
CA LYS A 95 15.59 -4.93 13.73
C LYS A 95 16.87 -4.13 13.68
N THR A 96 16.82 -2.94 13.11
CA THR A 96 17.89 -1.95 13.16
C THR A 96 17.47 -0.75 13.98
N VAL A 97 18.17 -0.49 15.07
CA VAL A 97 17.98 0.72 15.89
C VAL A 97 18.90 1.82 15.35
N ILE A 98 18.32 2.98 15.03
CA ILE A 98 19.03 4.09 14.37
C ILE A 98 19.05 5.30 15.29
N ARG A 99 20.26 5.73 15.69
CA ARG A 99 20.52 6.95 16.50
C ARG A 99 21.50 7.84 15.76
N GLY A 100 20.97 8.85 15.07
CA GLY A 100 21.78 9.66 14.18
C GLY A 100 22.47 8.79 13.13
N LYS A 101 23.82 8.80 13.12
CA LYS A 101 24.62 7.96 12.19
C LYS A 101 24.88 6.53 12.69
N LYS A 102 24.57 6.22 13.95
CA LYS A 102 24.82 4.88 14.53
C LYS A 102 23.65 3.95 14.21
N ARG A 103 23.98 2.77 13.69
CA ARG A 103 23.03 1.69 13.40
C ARG A 103 23.43 0.44 14.17
N SER A 104 22.46 -0.23 14.78
CA SER A 104 22.67 -1.50 15.49
C SER A 104 21.60 -2.49 15.04
N THR A 105 22.00 -3.57 14.41
CA THR A 105 21.10 -4.56 13.84
C THR A 105 21.12 -5.86 14.64
N THR A 106 19.96 -6.42 14.89
CA THR A 106 19.76 -7.73 15.55
C THR A 106 18.74 -8.55 14.75
N THR A 107 18.92 -9.87 14.74
CA THR A 107 17.98 -10.80 14.08
C THR A 107 16.97 -11.31 15.10
N ALA A 108 15.70 -11.37 14.72
CA ALA A 108 14.64 -11.92 15.54
C ALA A 108 14.73 -13.46 15.61
N PRO A 109 14.38 -14.07 16.75
CA PRO A 109 14.13 -15.52 16.80
C PRO A 109 12.98 -15.88 15.83
N ALA A 110 13.10 -16.98 15.10
CA ALA A 110 12.08 -17.41 14.14
C ALA A 110 10.70 -17.63 14.79
N SER A 111 10.67 -18.00 16.07
CA SER A 111 9.43 -18.25 16.82
C SER A 111 8.52 -17.04 17.01
N ILE A 112 9.04 -15.82 16.82
CA ILE A 112 8.25 -14.59 16.93
C ILE A 112 7.99 -13.91 15.59
N VAL A 113 8.43 -14.51 14.47
CA VAL A 113 8.29 -13.94 13.13
C VAL A 113 7.00 -14.43 12.50
N ASP A 114 6.22 -13.50 11.95
CA ASP A 114 4.99 -13.77 11.21
C ASP A 114 5.21 -13.48 9.72
N GLY A 115 6.07 -14.27 9.09
CA GLY A 115 6.43 -14.04 7.70
C GLY A 115 6.82 -12.59 7.43
N MET A 116 6.21 -11.96 6.42
CA MET A 116 6.40 -10.54 6.08
C MET A 116 5.52 -9.60 6.93
N LYS A 117 4.57 -10.15 7.72
CA LYS A 117 3.54 -9.37 8.44
C LYS A 117 4.01 -8.78 9.79
N GLY A 118 5.21 -9.10 10.25
CA GLY A 118 5.77 -8.58 11.50
C GLY A 118 5.96 -9.63 12.58
N PHE A 119 5.28 -9.51 13.71
CA PHE A 119 5.47 -10.38 14.87
C PHE A 119 4.24 -11.24 15.13
N LYS A 120 4.42 -12.55 15.06
CA LYS A 120 3.42 -13.56 15.43
C LYS A 120 3.05 -13.44 16.91
N ASP A 121 1.76 -13.44 17.21
CA ASP A 121 1.26 -13.32 18.60
C ASP A 121 1.91 -12.15 19.36
N GLY A 122 2.27 -11.08 18.66
CA GLY A 122 3.08 -9.99 19.19
C GLY A 122 2.34 -9.12 20.21
N LEU A 123 1.00 -9.09 20.13
CA LEU A 123 0.14 -8.32 21.00
C LEU A 123 -0.90 -9.22 21.67
N ARG A 124 -1.16 -9.01 22.95
CA ARG A 124 -2.31 -9.58 23.66
C ARG A 124 -3.28 -8.48 24.04
N VAL A 125 -4.55 -8.68 23.72
CA VAL A 125 -5.65 -7.78 24.07
C VAL A 125 -6.59 -8.48 25.02
N THR A 126 -6.86 -7.87 26.16
CA THR A 126 -7.80 -8.38 27.18
C THR A 126 -8.82 -7.31 27.51
N LEU A 127 -10.11 -7.64 27.42
CA LEU A 127 -11.23 -6.81 27.88
C LEU A 127 -11.84 -7.44 29.12
N LYS A 128 -12.01 -6.62 30.17
CA LYS A 128 -12.66 -7.05 31.42
C LYS A 128 -13.74 -6.05 31.80
N ASN A 129 -14.86 -6.57 32.32
CA ASN A 129 -15.89 -5.70 32.88
C ASN A 129 -15.51 -5.23 34.32
N LYS A 130 -16.33 -4.38 34.92
CA LYS A 130 -16.14 -3.87 36.29
C LYS A 130 -15.98 -4.96 37.35
N ALA A 131 -16.64 -6.13 37.17
CA ALA A 131 -16.51 -7.25 38.07
C ALA A 131 -15.25 -8.10 37.85
N GLY A 132 -14.40 -7.73 36.87
CA GLY A 132 -13.19 -8.46 36.52
C GLY A 132 -13.42 -9.67 35.61
N LYS A 133 -14.67 -9.91 35.17
CA LYS A 133 -14.99 -10.99 34.21
C LYS A 133 -14.36 -10.67 32.85
N VAL A 134 -13.71 -11.64 32.26
CA VAL A 134 -13.09 -11.53 30.92
C VAL A 134 -14.20 -11.61 29.85
N ILE A 135 -14.24 -10.59 29.00
CA ILE A 135 -15.15 -10.49 27.84
C ILE A 135 -14.43 -10.93 26.58
N LEU A 136 -13.19 -10.46 26.41
CA LEU A 136 -12.27 -10.85 25.34
C LEU A 136 -10.89 -11.11 25.94
N ASP A 137 -10.21 -12.14 25.46
CA ASP A 137 -8.78 -12.37 25.69
C ASP A 137 -8.22 -13.07 24.47
N GLY A 138 -7.41 -12.35 23.71
CA GLY A 138 -6.88 -12.86 22.46
C GLY A 138 -5.49 -12.33 22.16
N LYS A 139 -4.76 -13.12 21.41
CA LYS A 139 -3.50 -12.71 20.80
C LYS A 139 -3.76 -12.12 19.43
N ARG A 140 -2.89 -11.19 19.01
CA ARG A 140 -2.93 -10.54 17.70
C ARG A 140 -1.51 -10.44 17.16
N PRO A 141 -1.33 -10.45 15.84
CA PRO A 141 -0.05 -10.06 15.25
C PRO A 141 0.28 -8.61 15.61
N LEU A 142 1.56 -8.26 15.62
CA LEU A 142 2.01 -6.89 15.81
C LEU A 142 2.82 -6.47 14.58
N CYS A 143 2.27 -5.52 13.83
CA CYS A 143 2.97 -4.83 12.74
C CYS A 143 3.51 -3.49 13.27
N PRO A 144 4.84 -3.26 13.32
CA PRO A 144 5.38 -1.95 13.69
C PRO A 144 5.36 -0.98 12.50
N GLY A 145 4.21 -0.85 11.87
CA GLY A 145 3.85 0.04 10.78
C GLY A 145 2.40 0.47 10.93
N GLY A 146 1.92 1.44 10.15
CA GLY A 146 0.53 1.89 10.19
C GLY A 146 0.31 3.12 9.33
N TYR A 147 -0.93 3.30 8.87
CA TYR A 147 -1.36 4.48 8.13
C TYR A 147 -1.33 5.72 9.04
N ASP A 148 -1.93 5.60 10.22
CA ASP A 148 -1.96 6.66 11.21
C ASP A 148 -0.63 6.73 11.94
N ARG A 149 0.08 7.82 11.74
CA ARG A 149 1.33 8.09 12.43
C ARG A 149 1.20 9.38 13.22
N GLN A 150 1.58 9.32 14.50
CA GLN A 150 1.49 10.45 15.41
C GLN A 150 2.89 10.93 15.79
N ARG A 151 3.10 12.25 15.80
CA ARG A 151 4.31 12.82 16.35
C ARG A 151 4.19 12.87 17.89
N VAL A 152 5.20 12.31 18.56
CA VAL A 152 5.25 12.25 20.04
C VAL A 152 6.39 13.09 20.64
N GLN A 153 7.20 13.71 19.78
CA GLN A 153 8.29 14.63 20.19
C GLN A 153 8.40 15.81 19.22
N THR A 154 8.70 16.99 19.74
CA THR A 154 8.85 18.21 18.93
C THR A 154 10.09 18.20 18.05
N ASP A 155 11.15 17.52 18.48
CA ASP A 155 12.41 17.33 17.76
C ASP A 155 12.48 15.98 17.01
N GLY A 156 11.37 15.26 16.92
CA GLY A 156 11.22 14.01 16.18
C GLY A 156 11.19 14.22 14.66
N ALA A 157 11.02 13.14 13.92
CA ALA A 157 10.81 13.17 12.48
C ALA A 157 9.64 14.09 12.12
N THR A 158 9.77 14.82 11.01
CA THR A 158 8.74 15.75 10.54
C THR A 158 7.68 15.09 9.67
N GLY A 159 7.97 13.89 9.16
CA GLY A 159 7.06 13.09 8.35
C GLY A 159 7.47 11.62 8.33
N PRO A 160 6.60 10.75 7.84
CA PRO A 160 6.84 9.33 7.72
C PRO A 160 7.87 9.02 6.62
N VAL A 161 8.70 8.00 6.86
CA VAL A 161 9.68 7.46 5.93
C VAL A 161 9.34 6.03 5.53
N TYR A 162 8.84 5.24 6.50
CA TYR A 162 8.55 3.83 6.27
C TYR A 162 7.15 3.62 5.68
N PRO A 163 6.92 2.48 4.99
CA PRO A 163 5.59 2.09 4.51
C PRO A 163 4.53 2.09 5.61
N GLU A 164 3.30 2.12 5.18
CA GLU A 164 2.13 2.24 6.07
C GLU A 164 1.68 0.89 6.64
N PHE A 165 2.14 -0.22 6.07
CA PHE A 165 1.74 -1.58 6.45
C PHE A 165 2.92 -2.55 6.47
N CYS A 166 2.71 -3.71 7.07
CA CYS A 166 3.59 -4.87 6.98
C CYS A 166 2.98 -5.89 6.03
N GLY A 167 3.83 -6.57 5.27
CA GLY A 167 3.37 -7.60 4.34
C GLY A 167 3.53 -7.21 2.88
N GLY A 168 2.86 -7.92 2.02
CA GLY A 168 2.87 -7.81 0.57
C GLY A 168 2.03 -8.95 -0.02
N ASN A 169 2.27 -9.40 -1.23
CA ASN A 169 1.60 -10.56 -1.82
C ASN A 169 2.36 -11.88 -1.58
N TRP A 170 1.86 -12.99 -2.10
CA TRP A 170 2.46 -14.33 -1.98
C TRP A 170 3.91 -14.41 -2.45
N PHE A 171 4.32 -13.55 -3.37
CA PHE A 171 5.64 -13.52 -3.97
C PHE A 171 6.51 -12.37 -3.46
N THR A 172 6.12 -11.73 -2.37
CA THR A 172 6.95 -10.71 -1.72
C THR A 172 8.24 -11.32 -1.19
N LYS A 173 9.37 -10.82 -1.65
CA LYS A 173 10.72 -11.26 -1.25
C LYS A 173 11.29 -10.48 -0.08
N GLY A 174 10.86 -9.24 0.07
CA GLY A 174 11.37 -8.42 1.15
C GLY A 174 10.55 -7.17 1.39
N VAL A 175 10.29 -6.90 2.65
CA VAL A 175 9.62 -5.67 3.09
C VAL A 175 10.45 -4.94 4.12
N LEU A 176 10.26 -3.63 4.16
CA LEU A 176 10.90 -2.74 5.11
C LEU A 176 9.83 -1.85 5.71
N TYR A 177 9.71 -1.87 7.02
CA TYR A 177 8.75 -1.07 7.78
C TYR A 177 9.39 -0.56 9.05
N GLY A 178 8.76 0.35 9.77
CA GLY A 178 9.40 0.89 10.96
C GLY A 178 8.70 2.06 11.59
N ILE A 179 9.35 2.60 12.62
CA ILE A 179 8.88 3.76 13.38
C ILE A 179 10.01 4.76 13.44
N GLU A 180 9.78 5.94 12.95
CA GLU A 180 10.73 7.06 12.97
C GLU A 180 10.95 7.55 14.42
N ARG A 181 12.11 8.12 14.70
CA ARG A 181 12.37 8.76 15.99
C ARG A 181 11.37 9.89 16.24
N GLY A 182 10.73 9.88 17.39
CA GLY A 182 9.71 10.87 17.77
C GLY A 182 8.34 10.64 17.13
N MET A 183 8.10 9.46 16.55
CA MET A 183 6.82 9.05 15.99
C MET A 183 6.25 7.84 16.71
N ALA A 184 4.96 7.62 16.52
CA ALA A 184 4.23 6.44 16.97
C ALA A 184 3.36 5.88 15.85
N VAL A 185 3.14 4.57 15.87
CA VAL A 185 2.22 3.84 15.00
C VAL A 185 1.13 3.16 15.84
N PRO A 186 -0.07 2.90 15.32
CA PRO A 186 -1.10 2.15 16.03
C PRO A 186 -0.55 0.78 16.45
N ALA A 187 -0.85 0.35 17.67
CA ALA A 187 -0.51 -1.00 18.11
C ALA A 187 -1.42 -2.06 17.47
N VAL A 188 -2.65 -1.66 17.17
CA VAL A 188 -3.63 -2.38 16.37
C VAL A 188 -4.50 -1.33 15.67
N SER A 189 -4.91 -1.59 14.42
CA SER A 189 -5.74 -0.65 13.66
C SER A 189 -7.14 -0.58 14.22
N ASP A 190 -7.74 -1.73 14.48
CA ASP A 190 -9.12 -1.88 14.87
C ASP A 190 -9.31 -3.13 15.74
N LEU A 191 -10.39 -3.13 16.49
CA LEU A 191 -10.78 -4.23 17.37
C LEU A 191 -12.30 -4.36 17.36
N GLU A 192 -12.78 -5.49 16.90
CA GLU A 192 -14.18 -5.89 16.98
C GLU A 192 -14.40 -6.88 18.12
N PHE A 193 -15.50 -6.74 18.86
CA PHE A 193 -15.89 -7.65 19.91
C PHE A 193 -17.37 -7.56 20.27
N ALA A 194 -17.95 -8.70 20.69
CA ALA A 194 -19.30 -8.72 21.25
C ALA A 194 -19.31 -8.10 22.65
N THR A 195 -20.15 -7.12 22.90
CA THR A 195 -20.23 -6.38 24.17
C THR A 195 -20.81 -7.20 25.30
N LYS A 196 -21.65 -8.19 24.98
CA LYS A 196 -22.38 -9.04 25.93
C LYS A 196 -23.21 -8.24 26.95
N GLY A 197 -23.74 -7.06 26.53
CA GLY A 197 -24.53 -6.17 27.36
C GLY A 197 -23.73 -5.30 28.34
N GLU A 198 -22.42 -5.28 28.26
CA GLU A 198 -21.57 -4.46 29.12
C GLU A 198 -21.56 -3.00 28.60
N THR A 199 -21.59 -2.05 29.52
CA THR A 199 -21.54 -0.61 29.20
C THR A 199 -20.18 0.01 29.52
N GLU A 200 -19.33 -0.71 30.23
CA GLU A 200 -17.98 -0.27 30.57
C GLU A 200 -17.03 -1.46 30.64
N LEU A 201 -15.93 -1.35 29.91
CA LEU A 201 -14.87 -2.35 29.88
C LEU A 201 -13.51 -1.71 30.18
N THR A 202 -12.61 -2.47 30.79
CA THR A 202 -11.19 -2.13 30.87
C THR A 202 -10.42 -2.95 29.84
N MET A 203 -9.87 -2.28 28.85
CA MET A 203 -8.95 -2.84 27.88
C MET A 203 -7.53 -2.84 28.44
N THR A 204 -6.84 -3.94 28.31
CA THR A 204 -5.39 -4.04 28.56
C THR A 204 -4.76 -4.60 27.31
N MET A 205 -3.84 -3.84 26.72
CA MET A 205 -2.97 -4.29 25.62
C MET A 205 -1.57 -4.51 26.17
N SER A 206 -0.94 -5.61 25.78
CA SER A 206 0.44 -5.90 26.19
C SER A 206 1.21 -6.57 25.06
N ILE A 207 2.43 -6.08 24.80
CA ILE A 207 3.35 -6.75 23.89
C ILE A 207 3.83 -8.03 24.57
N SER A 208 3.77 -9.15 23.83
CA SER A 208 4.18 -10.46 24.35
C SER A 208 5.65 -10.42 24.79
N LYS A 209 5.97 -11.19 25.85
CA LYS A 209 7.32 -11.10 26.43
C LYS A 209 8.44 -11.40 25.43
N PRO A 210 8.36 -12.45 24.58
CA PRO A 210 9.41 -12.72 23.60
C PRO A 210 9.64 -11.56 22.60
N VAL A 211 8.55 -10.90 22.18
CA VAL A 211 8.63 -9.74 21.30
C VAL A 211 9.16 -8.51 22.04
N ALA A 212 8.71 -8.26 23.28
CA ALA A 212 9.20 -7.17 24.10
C ALA A 212 10.71 -7.30 24.38
N ASP A 213 11.19 -8.50 24.70
CA ASP A 213 12.61 -8.78 24.92
C ASP A 213 13.43 -8.49 23.64
N PHE A 214 12.95 -8.94 22.48
CA PHE A 214 13.59 -8.65 21.19
C PHE A 214 13.57 -7.16 20.87
N LEU A 215 12.46 -6.48 21.10
CA LEU A 215 12.35 -5.03 20.90
C LEU A 215 13.19 -4.23 21.88
N GLY A 216 13.50 -4.79 23.04
CA GLY A 216 14.19 -4.13 24.14
C GLY A 216 13.27 -3.26 24.99
N LEU A 217 11.97 -3.63 25.08
CA LEU A 217 11.00 -2.94 25.94
C LEU A 217 11.13 -3.42 27.39
N PRO A 218 11.30 -2.49 28.35
CA PRO A 218 11.16 -2.84 29.76
C PRO A 218 9.70 -3.20 30.09
N ASP A 219 9.51 -4.00 31.13
CA ASP A 219 8.17 -4.46 31.54
C ASP A 219 7.16 -3.31 31.77
N ALA A 220 7.63 -2.18 32.31
CA ALA A 220 6.81 -0.99 32.51
C ALA A 220 6.36 -0.29 31.23
N SER A 221 6.97 -0.60 30.08
CA SER A 221 6.72 0.05 28.80
C SER A 221 5.97 -0.84 27.79
N ARG A 222 5.72 -2.09 28.14
CA ARG A 222 5.09 -3.07 27.23
C ARG A 222 3.59 -3.24 27.41
N THR A 223 2.98 -2.50 28.33
CA THR A 223 1.54 -2.62 28.63
C THR A 223 0.90 -1.23 28.65
N ALA A 224 -0.25 -1.11 28.03
CA ALA A 224 -1.13 0.05 28.10
C ALA A 224 -2.53 -0.38 28.55
N LYS A 225 -3.23 0.51 29.25
CA LYS A 225 -4.61 0.29 29.72
C LYS A 225 -5.48 1.43 29.27
N GLN A 226 -6.72 1.14 28.94
CA GLN A 226 -7.71 2.10 28.51
C GLN A 226 -9.10 1.63 28.97
N LYS A 227 -9.93 2.57 29.37
CA LYS A 227 -11.33 2.35 29.70
C LYS A 227 -12.16 2.54 28.44
N LEU A 228 -13.04 1.62 28.11
CA LEU A 228 -14.01 1.72 27.02
C LEU A 228 -15.40 1.97 27.64
N ILE A 229 -16.05 3.04 27.20
CA ILE A 229 -17.46 3.31 27.53
C ILE A 229 -18.27 2.93 26.30
N ILE A 230 -19.07 1.88 26.46
CA ILE A 230 -19.92 1.39 25.39
C ILE A 230 -21.21 2.19 25.38
N VAL A 231 -21.53 2.77 24.23
CA VAL A 231 -22.78 3.47 23.96
C VAL A 231 -23.53 2.76 22.85
N ASP A 232 -24.85 2.87 22.88
CA ASP A 232 -25.67 2.33 21.80
C ASP A 232 -25.50 3.20 20.56
N GLY A 233 -25.09 2.59 19.46
CA GLY A 233 -24.93 3.26 18.16
C GLY A 233 -26.27 3.60 17.51
N CYS A 234 -27.39 3.03 18.01
CA CYS A 234 -28.75 3.26 17.54
C CYS A 234 -29.69 3.65 18.69
N PRO A 235 -29.50 4.82 19.34
CA PRO A 235 -30.23 5.16 20.55
C PRO A 235 -31.76 5.26 20.37
N ASP A 236 -32.26 5.40 19.17
CA ASP A 236 -33.70 5.61 18.87
C ASP A 236 -34.33 4.48 18.02
N GLY A 237 -33.70 3.31 17.91
CA GLY A 237 -34.23 2.19 17.11
C GLY A 237 -34.23 2.44 15.60
N GLY A 238 -33.53 3.48 15.15
CA GLY A 238 -33.54 3.97 13.75
C GLY A 238 -32.43 3.44 12.84
N CYS A 239 -31.82 2.30 13.18
CA CYS A 239 -30.84 1.67 12.28
C CYS A 239 -31.49 0.70 11.30
N GLU A 240 -32.67 1.00 10.80
CA GLU A 240 -33.22 0.32 9.62
C GLU A 240 -32.55 0.91 8.38
N GLY A 241 -31.54 0.22 7.92
CA GLY A 241 -31.09 0.19 6.52
C GLY A 241 -30.77 1.54 5.88
N GLU A 242 -29.62 2.11 6.17
CA GLU A 242 -28.96 2.95 5.16
C GLU A 242 -27.51 2.51 5.01
N GLY A 243 -27.26 1.95 3.84
CA GLY A 243 -26.05 2.08 3.08
C GLY A 243 -24.79 1.53 3.71
N GLU A 244 -24.32 0.44 3.17
CA GLU A 244 -22.90 0.12 3.12
C GLU A 244 -22.12 1.41 2.84
N GLY A 245 -21.75 2.10 3.92
CA GLY A 245 -20.77 3.16 3.86
C GLY A 245 -19.48 2.51 3.42
N GLU A 246 -19.09 2.76 2.19
CA GLU A 246 -17.77 2.46 1.67
C GLU A 246 -16.73 2.91 2.69
N MET A 247 -16.32 1.99 3.55
CA MET A 247 -14.98 2.09 4.12
C MET A 247 -14.04 1.96 2.95
N GLY A 248 -13.42 3.08 2.56
CA GLY A 248 -12.36 3.11 1.57
C GLY A 248 -11.15 2.29 2.02
N ILE A 249 -11.31 0.98 1.99
CA ILE A 249 -10.22 0.09 1.70
C ILE A 249 -9.74 0.59 0.34
N MET A 250 -8.47 0.90 0.20
CA MET A 250 -7.87 0.97 -1.13
C MET A 250 -8.21 -0.36 -1.78
N ALA A 251 -9.32 -0.38 -2.51
CA ALA A 251 -9.73 -1.52 -3.26
C ALA A 251 -8.55 -1.83 -4.17
N ALA A 252 -7.95 -2.98 -3.96
CA ALA A 252 -7.28 -3.66 -5.04
C ALA A 252 -8.24 -3.46 -6.21
N HIS A 253 -7.78 -2.80 -7.29
CA HIS A 253 -8.62 -2.42 -8.41
C HIS A 253 -9.52 -3.58 -8.77
N GLY A 254 -10.75 -3.55 -8.23
CA GLY A 254 -11.74 -4.59 -8.41
C GLY A 254 -12.13 -4.59 -9.86
N ALA A 255 -11.88 -5.68 -10.41
CA ALA A 255 -12.52 -6.34 -11.49
C ALA A 255 -13.78 -5.67 -12.05
N ASP A 256 -13.67 -4.99 -13.16
CA ASP A 256 -14.67 -5.02 -14.23
C ASP A 256 -14.11 -4.32 -15.48
N ASP A 257 -13.10 -4.96 -16.08
CA ASP A 257 -12.70 -4.67 -17.45
C ASP A 257 -13.71 -5.32 -18.41
N ASP A 258 -14.93 -4.83 -18.43
CA ASP A 258 -15.85 -5.23 -19.48
C ASP A 258 -15.28 -4.85 -20.85
N GLN A 259 -15.37 -5.79 -21.78
CA GLN A 259 -14.99 -5.61 -23.19
C GLN A 259 -15.86 -4.56 -23.89
N ALA A 260 -15.78 -3.31 -23.47
CA ALA A 260 -16.28 -2.24 -24.31
C ALA A 260 -15.49 -2.27 -25.62
N ALA A 261 -16.19 -2.27 -26.73
CA ALA A 261 -15.61 -2.39 -28.05
C ALA A 261 -14.46 -1.37 -28.21
N ARG A 262 -13.24 -1.86 -28.30
CA ARG A 262 -12.04 -1.05 -28.49
C ARG A 262 -12.14 -0.30 -29.79
N THR A 263 -12.08 1.01 -29.73
CA THR A 263 -11.75 1.80 -30.91
C THR A 263 -10.22 1.79 -31.05
N VAL A 264 -9.69 0.73 -31.64
CA VAL A 264 -8.25 0.66 -31.97
C VAL A 264 -7.97 1.75 -33.00
N VAL A 265 -7.35 2.83 -32.57
CA VAL A 265 -6.81 3.82 -33.49
C VAL A 265 -5.44 3.31 -33.94
N PRO A 266 -5.23 3.01 -35.22
CA PRO A 266 -3.95 2.51 -35.72
C PRO A 266 -2.81 3.42 -35.32
N ARG A 267 -1.69 2.83 -34.91
CA ARG A 267 -0.49 3.54 -34.45
C ARG A 267 0.02 4.57 -35.46
N GLU A 268 -0.15 4.28 -36.76
CA GLU A 268 0.23 5.15 -37.88
C GLU A 268 -0.53 6.47 -37.91
N THR A 269 -1.79 6.49 -37.47
CA THR A 269 -2.55 7.75 -37.40
C THR A 269 -2.07 8.69 -36.30
N LEU A 270 -1.34 8.18 -35.32
CA LEU A 270 -0.74 8.97 -34.24
C LEU A 270 0.63 9.53 -34.63
N GLU A 271 1.28 8.97 -35.64
CA GLU A 271 2.59 9.39 -36.14
C GLU A 271 2.52 10.55 -37.14
N GLY A 272 1.36 10.78 -37.78
CA GLY A 272 1.16 11.78 -38.83
C GLY A 272 1.03 13.23 -38.37
N GLY A 273 1.22 13.56 -37.15
CA GLY A 273 1.39 14.92 -36.69
C GLY A 273 2.84 15.35 -36.82
N GLU A 274 3.14 16.23 -37.76
CA GLU A 274 4.46 16.74 -38.14
C GLU A 274 5.35 17.23 -37.02
N ASN A 275 4.92 17.17 -35.83
CA ASN A 275 5.70 17.52 -34.68
C ASN A 275 5.27 16.61 -33.53
N GLY A 276 5.70 15.37 -33.53
CA GLY A 276 5.68 14.47 -32.37
C GLY A 276 6.34 15.06 -31.12
N ARG A 277 6.32 16.34 -31.01
CA ARG A 277 6.58 17.18 -29.87
C ARG A 277 5.27 17.34 -29.14
N GLY A 278 4.84 16.28 -28.47
CA GLY A 278 3.86 16.42 -27.41
C GLY A 278 4.23 17.69 -26.65
N ARG A 279 3.32 18.64 -26.52
CA ARG A 279 3.54 19.77 -25.63
C ARG A 279 3.62 19.16 -24.23
N LEU A 280 4.85 18.94 -23.76
CA LEU A 280 5.07 18.69 -22.35
C LEU A 280 4.34 19.78 -21.56
N PRO A 281 3.68 19.45 -20.45
CA PRO A 281 3.08 20.47 -19.60
C PRO A 281 4.14 21.53 -19.33
N LEU A 282 3.86 22.77 -19.69
CA LEU A 282 4.72 23.92 -19.45
C LEU A 282 4.68 24.29 -17.95
N GLY A 283 5.07 23.36 -17.11
CA GLY A 283 5.27 23.54 -15.68
C GLY A 283 6.76 23.59 -15.40
N GLY A 284 7.30 24.81 -15.34
CA GLY A 284 8.62 25.06 -14.80
C GLY A 284 9.79 24.53 -15.62
N GLY A 285 10.27 25.31 -16.59
CA GLY A 285 11.69 25.39 -16.96
C GLY A 285 12.43 24.13 -17.44
N LEU A 286 11.75 23.03 -17.69
CA LEU A 286 12.36 21.84 -18.26
C LEU A 286 12.66 22.09 -19.72
N GLY A 287 13.92 22.33 -20.04
CA GLY A 287 14.41 22.37 -21.39
C GLY A 287 13.98 21.10 -22.12
N ILE A 288 13.74 21.21 -23.46
CA ILE A 288 13.42 20.06 -24.30
C ILE A 288 14.54 19.03 -24.12
N ILE A 289 14.27 17.96 -23.35
CA ILE A 289 15.21 16.86 -23.18
C ILE A 289 15.19 16.09 -24.50
N LYS A 290 16.29 16.22 -25.29
CA LYS A 290 16.41 15.49 -26.54
C LYS A 290 16.31 13.98 -26.25
N PRO A 291 15.53 13.23 -27.06
CA PRO A 291 15.51 11.77 -26.95
C PRO A 291 16.95 11.25 -27.11
N GLY A 292 17.51 10.75 -26.05
CA GLY A 292 18.80 10.06 -26.04
C GLY A 292 18.59 8.61 -25.64
N LYS A 293 19.56 7.74 -25.91
CA LYS A 293 19.53 6.38 -25.35
C LYS A 293 19.57 6.51 -23.82
N PRO A 294 18.55 6.01 -23.11
CA PRO A 294 18.52 6.14 -21.67
C PRO A 294 19.69 5.39 -21.03
N ARG A 295 20.22 5.92 -19.94
CA ARG A 295 21.29 5.29 -19.18
C ARG A 295 20.71 4.12 -18.37
N LYS A 296 21.52 3.09 -18.11
CA LYS A 296 21.09 1.91 -17.35
C LYS A 296 20.61 2.21 -15.93
N ASP A 297 21.15 3.28 -15.33
CA ASP A 297 20.77 3.74 -13.98
C ASP A 297 19.44 4.51 -13.93
N THR A 298 18.85 4.80 -15.09
CA THR A 298 17.54 5.46 -15.24
C THR A 298 16.45 4.52 -15.77
N LEU A 299 16.76 3.24 -15.91
CA LEU A 299 15.85 2.24 -16.46
C LEU A 299 15.15 1.47 -15.34
N PRO A 300 13.83 1.24 -15.43
CA PRO A 300 13.14 0.20 -14.68
C PRO A 300 13.67 -1.19 -15.11
N ASP A 301 13.24 -2.21 -14.40
CA ASP A 301 13.47 -3.62 -14.71
C ASP A 301 12.17 -4.37 -14.41
N LEU A 302 11.36 -4.60 -15.43
CA LEU A 302 10.01 -5.13 -15.26
C LEU A 302 10.06 -6.65 -15.14
N VAL A 303 9.39 -7.20 -14.15
CA VAL A 303 9.38 -8.63 -13.84
C VAL A 303 7.95 -9.10 -13.65
N SER A 304 7.54 -10.15 -14.34
CA SER A 304 6.26 -10.81 -14.11
C SER A 304 6.36 -11.80 -12.96
N LEU A 305 5.40 -11.77 -12.03
CA LEU A 305 5.22 -12.82 -11.03
C LEU A 305 4.38 -13.98 -11.60
N PRO A 306 4.54 -15.21 -11.08
CA PRO A 306 3.66 -16.32 -11.44
C PRO A 306 2.22 -16.04 -11.01
N ALA A 307 1.24 -16.40 -11.81
CA ALA A 307 -0.18 -16.25 -11.45
C ALA A 307 -0.55 -17.04 -10.17
N TRP A 308 -1.52 -16.53 -9.42
CA TRP A 308 -2.01 -17.13 -8.18
C TRP A 308 -3.53 -16.95 -8.02
N GLN A 309 -4.13 -17.47 -6.93
CA GLN A 309 -5.59 -17.48 -6.72
C GLN A 309 -6.33 -18.00 -7.95
N ILE A 310 -5.90 -19.16 -8.43
CA ILE A 310 -6.38 -19.73 -9.68
C ILE A 310 -7.61 -20.59 -9.41
N SER A 311 -8.74 -20.23 -10.00
CA SER A 311 -10.01 -20.92 -9.84
C SER A 311 -10.73 -21.12 -11.17
N THR A 312 -11.77 -21.96 -11.17
CA THR A 312 -12.66 -22.12 -12.31
C THR A 312 -14.06 -21.72 -11.91
N GLU A 313 -14.78 -21.05 -12.80
CA GLU A 313 -16.17 -20.69 -12.66
C GLU A 313 -16.92 -20.85 -13.99
N VAL A 314 -18.24 -20.80 -13.94
CA VAL A 314 -19.09 -20.67 -15.12
C VAL A 314 -19.66 -19.27 -15.10
N ASP A 315 -19.35 -18.47 -16.12
CA ASP A 315 -19.87 -17.10 -16.24
C ASP A 315 -21.38 -17.07 -16.52
N GLU A 316 -21.99 -15.89 -16.45
CA GLU A 316 -23.43 -15.69 -16.71
C GLU A 316 -23.85 -16.16 -18.10
N GLY A 317 -22.96 -16.17 -19.08
CA GLY A 317 -23.13 -16.69 -20.42
C GLY A 317 -23.03 -18.21 -20.55
N GLY A 318 -22.73 -18.92 -19.45
CA GLY A 318 -22.53 -20.37 -19.40
C GLY A 318 -21.17 -20.84 -19.91
N THR A 319 -20.19 -19.94 -20.00
CA THR A 319 -18.82 -20.26 -20.43
C THR A 319 -17.97 -20.65 -19.22
N ASP A 320 -17.28 -21.77 -19.31
CA ASP A 320 -16.25 -22.14 -18.32
C ASP A 320 -15.06 -21.15 -18.41
N ARG A 321 -14.75 -20.49 -17.30
CA ARG A 321 -13.63 -19.55 -17.15
C ARG A 321 -12.55 -20.10 -16.23
N LEU A 322 -11.31 -19.73 -16.49
CA LEU A 322 -10.18 -19.92 -15.56
C LEU A 322 -9.72 -18.55 -15.11
N ASN A 323 -10.03 -18.21 -13.87
CA ASN A 323 -9.68 -16.96 -13.23
C ASN A 323 -8.30 -17.06 -12.57
N PHE A 324 -7.59 -15.94 -12.44
CA PHE A 324 -6.30 -15.85 -11.77
C PHE A 324 -6.00 -14.42 -11.39
N ALA A 325 -5.11 -14.23 -10.40
CA ALA A 325 -4.46 -12.96 -10.12
C ALA A 325 -3.08 -12.93 -10.78
N ALA A 326 -2.63 -11.74 -11.16
CA ALA A 326 -1.32 -11.49 -11.75
C ALA A 326 -0.72 -10.20 -11.20
N ASN A 327 0.61 -10.11 -11.19
CA ASN A 327 1.34 -8.93 -10.79
C ASN A 327 2.60 -8.78 -11.66
N GLU A 328 2.85 -7.58 -12.05
CA GLU A 328 4.08 -7.13 -12.71
C GLU A 328 4.73 -6.05 -11.85
N TRP A 329 6.00 -6.21 -11.52
CA TRP A 329 6.70 -5.31 -10.64
C TRP A 329 8.00 -4.76 -11.21
N ASN A 330 8.48 -3.67 -10.60
CA ASN A 330 9.72 -3.01 -11.01
C ASN A 330 10.87 -3.33 -10.06
N ALA A 331 11.79 -4.18 -10.51
CA ALA A 331 13.03 -4.55 -9.82
C ALA A 331 14.21 -3.61 -10.13
N GLY A 332 14.00 -2.61 -10.97
CA GLY A 332 15.05 -1.71 -11.46
C GLY A 332 15.43 -0.60 -10.50
N PRO A 333 16.57 0.06 -10.75
CA PRO A 333 17.07 1.15 -9.90
C PRO A 333 16.30 2.46 -10.06
N ALA A 334 15.39 2.55 -11.03
CA ALA A 334 14.61 3.75 -11.31
C ALA A 334 13.12 3.41 -11.47
N PRO A 335 12.21 4.34 -11.18
CA PRO A 335 10.78 4.12 -11.37
C PRO A 335 10.45 3.90 -12.85
N MET A 336 9.48 3.05 -13.14
CA MET A 336 8.78 3.04 -14.40
C MET A 336 7.69 4.11 -14.35
N VAL A 337 7.73 5.07 -15.27
CA VAL A 337 6.78 6.18 -15.36
C VAL A 337 6.34 6.31 -16.79
N VAL A 338 5.03 6.26 -17.04
CA VAL A 338 4.42 6.52 -18.35
C VAL A 338 3.45 7.69 -18.20
N GLU A 339 3.56 8.68 -19.07
CA GLU A 339 2.66 9.81 -19.10
C GLU A 339 1.90 9.86 -20.42
N GLY A 340 0.58 10.03 -20.36
CA GLY A 340 -0.31 10.20 -21.47
C GLY A 340 -0.61 11.67 -21.75
N PHE A 341 -0.59 12.06 -23.03
CA PHE A 341 -0.92 13.41 -23.48
C PHE A 341 -1.99 13.35 -24.55
N ARG A 342 -3.15 13.95 -24.27
CA ARG A 342 -4.28 13.97 -25.17
C ARG A 342 -4.20 15.14 -26.13
N ARG A 343 -4.46 14.89 -27.40
CA ARG A 343 -4.59 15.94 -28.41
C ARG A 343 -6.05 16.36 -28.55
N GLY A 344 -6.42 17.41 -27.83
CA GLY A 344 -7.79 17.94 -27.85
C GLY A 344 -8.82 16.88 -27.46
N THR A 345 -9.73 16.54 -28.36
CA THR A 345 -10.80 15.56 -28.16
C THR A 345 -10.45 14.16 -28.68
N SER A 346 -9.17 13.86 -28.93
CA SER A 346 -8.75 12.53 -29.40
C SER A 346 -9.29 11.43 -28.47
N PRO A 347 -9.75 10.28 -29.00
CA PRO A 347 -10.18 9.14 -28.19
C PRO A 347 -8.99 8.45 -27.48
N VAL A 348 -7.75 8.77 -27.84
CA VAL A 348 -6.53 8.20 -27.27
C VAL A 348 -5.57 9.30 -26.86
N MET A 349 -4.66 8.97 -25.93
CA MET A 349 -3.50 9.76 -25.58
C MET A 349 -2.23 9.17 -26.18
N ASP A 350 -1.29 10.02 -26.61
CA ASP A 350 0.08 9.59 -26.87
C ASP A 350 0.79 9.30 -25.55
N ALA A 351 1.31 8.08 -25.39
CA ALA A 351 2.02 7.68 -24.19
C ALA A 351 3.54 7.79 -24.36
N TYR A 352 4.19 8.32 -23.32
CA TYR A 352 5.63 8.52 -23.27
C TYR A 352 6.18 7.94 -21.96
N GLN A 353 7.23 7.15 -22.04
CA GLN A 353 8.01 6.75 -20.90
C GLN A 353 8.96 7.89 -20.49
N MET A 354 8.88 8.27 -19.22
CA MET A 354 9.73 9.29 -18.61
C MET A 354 10.87 8.62 -17.84
N PHE A 355 12.09 9.12 -17.95
CA PHE A 355 13.24 8.60 -17.23
C PHE A 355 13.65 9.56 -16.14
N TYR A 356 13.86 9.02 -14.94
CA TYR A 356 14.22 9.80 -13.76
C TYR A 356 15.56 9.35 -13.18
N ARG A 357 16.27 10.29 -12.57
CA ARG A 357 17.47 10.07 -11.77
C ARG A 357 17.49 11.08 -10.62
N ASP A 358 17.67 10.59 -9.41
CA ASP A 358 17.73 11.43 -8.20
C ASP A 358 16.52 12.40 -8.07
N GLY A 359 15.32 11.94 -8.49
CA GLY A 359 14.09 12.73 -8.48
C GLY A 359 13.90 13.67 -9.68
N GLU A 360 14.91 13.81 -10.54
CA GLU A 360 14.86 14.71 -11.70
C GLU A 360 14.58 13.94 -12.99
N GLN A 361 13.69 14.47 -13.84
CA GLN A 361 13.45 13.92 -15.17
C GLN A 361 14.67 14.16 -16.08
N VAL A 362 15.24 13.09 -16.60
CA VAL A 362 16.46 13.11 -17.42
C VAL A 362 16.27 12.61 -18.85
N GLY A 363 15.08 12.15 -19.18
CA GLY A 363 14.79 11.66 -20.54
C GLY A 363 13.31 11.39 -20.78
N ILE A 364 12.97 11.19 -22.06
CA ILE A 364 11.63 10.89 -22.54
C ILE A 364 11.69 10.00 -23.79
N LYS A 365 10.75 9.07 -23.92
CA LYS A 365 10.62 8.21 -25.10
C LYS A 365 9.15 7.93 -25.36
N LYS A 366 8.68 8.11 -26.61
CA LYS A 366 7.35 7.65 -27.02
C LYS A 366 7.28 6.14 -26.93
N THR A 367 6.24 5.61 -26.27
CA THR A 367 6.16 4.20 -25.92
C THR A 367 4.85 3.52 -26.31
N GLY A 368 3.82 4.26 -26.65
CA GLY A 368 2.54 3.66 -27.04
C GLY A 368 1.38 4.64 -26.96
N THR A 369 0.24 4.13 -26.53
CA THR A 369 -1.00 4.88 -26.40
C THR A 369 -1.70 4.54 -25.10
N MET A 370 -2.59 5.43 -24.65
CA MET A 370 -3.58 5.17 -23.61
C MET A 370 -4.97 5.36 -24.20
N GLU A 371 -5.90 4.51 -23.80
CA GLU A 371 -7.31 4.58 -24.16
C GLU A 371 -8.16 4.84 -22.92
N PHE A 372 -9.26 5.57 -23.10
CA PHE A 372 -10.25 5.72 -22.04
C PHE A 372 -11.17 4.49 -22.05
N HIS A 373 -11.25 3.82 -20.94
CA HIS A 373 -12.15 2.70 -20.75
C HIS A 373 -13.48 3.21 -20.18
N GLU A 374 -14.56 2.99 -20.92
CA GLU A 374 -15.91 3.42 -20.53
C GLU A 374 -16.75 2.20 -20.17
N ALA A 375 -16.67 1.78 -18.90
CA ALA A 375 -17.48 0.72 -18.33
C ALA A 375 -18.03 1.16 -16.97
N PRO A 376 -19.16 0.59 -16.47
CA PRO A 376 -19.60 0.82 -15.11
C PRO A 376 -18.44 0.55 -14.13
N GLU A 377 -18.22 1.45 -13.18
CA GLU A 377 -17.18 1.36 -12.15
C GLU A 377 -15.71 1.40 -12.65
N HIS A 378 -15.51 1.57 -13.96
CA HIS A 378 -14.18 1.53 -14.60
C HIS A 378 -13.97 2.68 -15.60
N ASN A 379 -14.30 3.90 -15.19
CA ASN A 379 -14.25 5.09 -16.05
C ASN A 379 -12.90 5.82 -15.92
N HIS A 380 -11.82 5.27 -16.48
CA HIS A 380 -10.50 5.88 -16.47
C HIS A 380 -9.65 5.46 -17.66
N TRP A 381 -8.47 6.07 -17.80
CA TRP A 381 -7.53 5.80 -18.88
C TRP A 381 -6.62 4.62 -18.53
N HIS A 382 -6.30 3.84 -19.56
CA HIS A 382 -5.42 2.67 -19.46
C HIS A 382 -4.28 2.78 -20.45
N PHE A 383 -3.07 2.40 -19.99
CA PHE A 383 -1.93 2.16 -20.86
C PHE A 383 -2.08 0.82 -21.57
N LEU A 384 -1.90 0.79 -22.90
CA LEU A 384 -2.08 -0.40 -23.73
C LEU A 384 -0.82 -1.25 -23.79
N ASP A 385 -1.02 -2.58 -23.95
CA ASP A 385 0.02 -3.57 -24.22
C ASP A 385 1.12 -3.63 -23.15
N PHE A 386 0.78 -3.33 -21.87
CA PHE A 386 1.72 -3.42 -20.77
C PHE A 386 2.07 -4.86 -20.42
N ALA A 387 1.06 -5.74 -20.36
CA ALA A 387 1.25 -7.16 -20.10
C ALA A 387 0.40 -8.03 -21.03
N LYS A 388 0.67 -9.31 -21.05
CA LYS A 388 -0.06 -10.32 -21.82
C LYS A 388 -0.16 -11.61 -21.04
N TYR A 389 -1.37 -12.19 -21.01
CA TYR A 389 -1.63 -13.46 -20.34
C TYR A 389 -2.04 -14.52 -21.37
N GLU A 390 -1.34 -15.64 -21.35
CA GLU A 390 -1.55 -16.75 -22.28
C GLU A 390 -1.62 -18.08 -21.52
N LEU A 391 -2.62 -18.90 -21.83
CA LEU A 391 -2.64 -20.30 -21.42
C LEU A 391 -1.91 -21.11 -22.50
N VAL A 392 -0.81 -21.77 -22.12
CA VAL A 392 0.03 -22.50 -23.06
C VAL A 392 0.18 -23.97 -22.69
N ASP A 393 0.38 -24.83 -23.69
CA ASP A 393 0.68 -26.23 -23.51
C ASP A 393 2.17 -26.47 -23.13
N ALA A 394 2.57 -27.73 -22.99
CA ALA A 394 3.95 -28.10 -22.66
C ALA A 394 4.99 -27.66 -23.70
N LYS A 395 4.57 -27.33 -24.93
CA LYS A 395 5.42 -26.88 -26.03
C LYS A 395 5.35 -25.36 -26.25
N ASP A 396 4.83 -24.60 -25.29
CA ASP A 396 4.57 -23.17 -25.39
C ASP A 396 3.57 -22.76 -26.50
N LYS A 397 2.78 -23.69 -27.00
CA LYS A 397 1.71 -23.36 -27.92
C LYS A 397 0.53 -22.76 -27.16
N VAL A 398 0.10 -21.57 -27.56
CA VAL A 398 -1.06 -20.89 -27.00
C VAL A 398 -2.33 -21.68 -27.29
N VAL A 399 -3.13 -21.94 -26.26
CA VAL A 399 -4.44 -22.62 -26.33
C VAL A 399 -5.59 -21.69 -25.97
N SER A 400 -5.34 -20.66 -25.17
CA SER A 400 -6.27 -19.56 -24.88
C SER A 400 -5.48 -18.30 -24.53
N THR A 401 -6.05 -17.12 -24.78
CA THR A 401 -5.47 -15.82 -24.44
C THR A 401 -6.52 -15.05 -23.64
N SER A 402 -6.07 -14.37 -22.59
CA SER A 402 -6.93 -13.45 -21.83
C SER A 402 -7.33 -12.25 -22.68
N GLY A 403 -8.53 -11.73 -22.42
CA GLY A 403 -9.03 -10.51 -23.06
C GLY A 403 -8.35 -9.22 -22.57
N LYS A 404 -7.77 -9.24 -21.36
CA LYS A 404 -7.14 -8.06 -20.76
C LYS A 404 -5.88 -7.64 -21.53
N GLN A 405 -5.85 -6.40 -21.97
CA GLN A 405 -4.74 -5.83 -22.75
C GLN A 405 -4.39 -4.40 -22.36
N SER A 406 -5.05 -3.85 -21.34
CA SER A 406 -4.88 -2.48 -20.90
C SER A 406 -4.86 -2.38 -19.37
N TRP A 407 -4.12 -1.43 -18.84
CA TRP A 407 -3.85 -1.29 -17.40
C TRP A 407 -3.86 0.17 -16.98
N CYS A 408 -4.44 0.44 -15.83
CA CYS A 408 -4.23 1.64 -15.04
C CYS A 408 -3.13 1.30 -14.01
N LEU A 409 -1.88 1.52 -14.35
CA LEU A 409 -0.74 1.08 -13.56
C LEU A 409 -0.60 1.87 -12.26
N ALA A 410 -0.65 1.19 -11.13
CA ALA A 410 -0.47 1.74 -9.80
C ALA A 410 0.29 0.78 -8.89
N PRO A 411 1.09 1.29 -7.92
CA PRO A 411 1.78 0.43 -6.96
C PRO A 411 0.78 -0.10 -5.92
N THR A 412 0.29 -1.33 -6.11
CA THR A 412 -0.64 -1.97 -5.17
C THR A 412 0.09 -2.74 -4.08
N ASP A 413 1.21 -3.42 -4.42
CA ASP A 413 1.92 -4.31 -3.50
C ASP A 413 3.42 -4.07 -3.47
N PRO A 414 4.05 -4.10 -2.29
CA PRO A 414 5.50 -4.24 -2.18
C PRO A 414 5.90 -5.67 -2.53
N VAL A 415 6.74 -5.82 -3.55
CA VAL A 415 7.32 -7.12 -3.93
C VAL A 415 8.72 -7.29 -3.34
N ASP A 416 9.57 -6.29 -3.47
CA ASP A 416 10.87 -6.31 -2.79
C ASP A 416 11.37 -4.91 -2.45
N LEU A 417 11.08 -4.46 -1.23
CA LEU A 417 11.59 -3.18 -0.71
C LEU A 417 13.04 -3.25 -0.22
N THR A 418 13.71 -4.37 -0.43
CA THR A 418 15.12 -4.55 -0.06
C THR A 418 16.08 -4.35 -1.22
N VAL A 419 15.56 -4.18 -2.44
CA VAL A 419 16.38 -3.86 -3.61
C VAL A 419 16.97 -2.45 -3.52
N PRO A 420 18.13 -2.21 -4.12
CA PRO A 420 18.72 -0.86 -4.14
C PRO A 420 17.80 0.16 -4.82
N GLY A 421 17.55 1.28 -4.14
CA GLY A 421 16.68 2.33 -4.66
C GLY A 421 15.18 2.09 -4.46
N ALA A 422 14.80 1.06 -3.70
CA ALA A 422 13.39 0.80 -3.40
C ALA A 422 12.68 2.03 -2.82
N THR A 423 11.50 2.31 -3.34
CA THR A 423 10.64 3.38 -2.87
C THR A 423 9.84 2.91 -1.67
N LEU A 424 10.01 3.54 -0.53
CA LEU A 424 9.32 3.13 0.69
C LEU A 424 7.88 3.65 0.76
N ARG A 425 7.62 4.80 0.19
CA ARG A 425 6.29 5.46 0.18
C ARG A 425 5.94 5.96 -1.21
N PRO A 426 5.27 5.15 -2.02
CA PRO A 426 4.85 5.54 -3.37
C PRO A 426 4.01 6.81 -3.43
N SER A 427 3.17 7.04 -2.42
CA SER A 427 2.29 8.21 -2.28
C SER A 427 3.01 9.53 -1.94
N GLN A 428 4.34 9.54 -1.88
CA GLN A 428 5.13 10.72 -1.47
C GLN A 428 6.33 10.99 -2.39
N THR A 429 6.28 10.50 -3.62
CA THR A 429 7.37 10.62 -4.59
C THR A 429 7.25 11.85 -5.49
N GLY A 430 6.06 12.42 -5.60
CA GLY A 430 5.71 13.38 -6.65
C GLY A 430 5.52 12.73 -8.03
N LEU A 431 5.51 11.38 -8.06
CA LEU A 431 5.32 10.57 -9.27
C LEU A 431 4.16 9.59 -9.09
N GLU A 432 3.16 9.97 -8.32
CA GLU A 432 1.99 9.14 -8.04
C GLU A 432 1.20 8.86 -9.32
N SER A 433 0.61 7.67 -9.40
CA SER A 433 -0.30 7.29 -10.48
C SER A 433 -1.65 7.98 -10.32
N ALA A 434 -2.21 8.41 -11.44
CA ALA A 434 -3.57 8.89 -11.54
C ALA A 434 -4.09 8.60 -12.95
N CYS A 435 -4.99 7.65 -13.08
CA CYS A 435 -5.49 7.19 -14.39
C CYS A 435 -6.55 8.14 -14.98
N GLY A 436 -6.91 9.18 -14.25
CA GLY A 436 -7.67 10.33 -14.72
C GLY A 436 -9.10 10.00 -15.18
N GLU A 437 -9.88 11.04 -15.40
CA GLU A 437 -11.24 10.99 -15.93
C GLU A 437 -11.25 11.22 -17.45
N LYS A 438 -12.41 10.99 -18.11
CA LYS A 438 -12.60 11.19 -19.54
C LYS A 438 -12.19 12.56 -20.06
N SER A 439 -12.28 13.58 -19.24
CA SER A 439 -11.88 14.97 -19.57
C SER A 439 -10.38 15.24 -19.46
N ALA A 440 -9.60 14.30 -18.94
CA ALA A 440 -8.17 14.49 -18.76
C ALA A 440 -7.45 14.79 -20.08
N LEU A 441 -6.51 15.75 -20.02
CA LEU A 441 -5.60 16.10 -21.12
C LEU A 441 -4.19 15.53 -20.90
N TRP A 442 -3.91 15.14 -19.66
CA TRP A 442 -2.66 14.54 -19.21
C TRP A 442 -2.94 13.66 -18.02
N LEU A 443 -2.18 12.58 -17.92
CA LEU A 443 -2.16 11.72 -16.75
C LEU A 443 -0.80 11.03 -16.62
N ARG A 444 -0.59 10.40 -15.49
CA ARG A 444 0.61 9.63 -15.17
C ARG A 444 0.25 8.30 -14.57
N GLU A 445 0.90 7.26 -15.05
CA GLU A 445 0.92 5.94 -14.45
C GLU A 445 2.35 5.57 -14.08
N SER A 446 2.56 5.05 -12.88
CA SER A 446 3.91 4.77 -12.39
C SER A 446 4.01 3.50 -11.57
N MET A 447 5.15 2.82 -11.70
CA MET A 447 5.54 1.68 -10.89
C MET A 447 6.88 1.99 -10.22
N PRO A 448 6.90 2.40 -8.96
CA PRO A 448 8.13 2.68 -8.23
C PRO A 448 8.98 1.42 -8.02
N THR A 449 10.28 1.62 -7.80
CA THR A 449 11.22 0.52 -7.52
C THR A 449 10.79 -0.27 -6.29
N GLY A 450 10.70 -1.60 -6.42
CA GLY A 450 10.32 -2.52 -5.36
C GLY A 450 8.82 -2.84 -5.29
N TRP A 451 8.00 -2.16 -6.10
CA TRP A 451 6.54 -2.29 -6.12
C TRP A 451 6.04 -2.95 -7.39
N GLY A 452 4.92 -3.61 -7.27
CA GLY A 452 4.17 -4.19 -8.36
C GLY A 452 2.72 -3.74 -8.34
N ASP A 453 2.04 -4.05 -9.45
CA ASP A 453 0.62 -3.82 -9.64
C ASP A 453 -0.09 -5.16 -9.72
N THR A 454 -0.98 -5.43 -8.76
CA THR A 454 -1.75 -6.68 -8.70
C THR A 454 -3.13 -6.46 -9.28
N TYR A 455 -3.42 -7.23 -10.31
CA TYR A 455 -4.77 -7.40 -10.82
C TYR A 455 -5.37 -8.67 -10.29
N SER A 456 -6.45 -8.52 -9.53
CA SER A 456 -7.21 -9.61 -8.94
C SER A 456 -7.98 -10.41 -10.00
N GLN A 457 -8.58 -11.51 -9.60
CA GLN A 457 -9.46 -12.31 -10.45
C GLN A 457 -10.60 -11.45 -11.01
N ASN A 458 -10.80 -11.47 -12.33
CA ASN A 458 -11.95 -10.89 -12.98
C ASN A 458 -12.24 -11.60 -14.32
N GLN A 459 -13.46 -11.43 -14.85
CA GLN A 459 -13.88 -12.12 -16.07
C GLN A 459 -13.09 -11.71 -17.30
N THR A 460 -12.62 -10.48 -17.39
CA THR A 460 -11.83 -9.99 -18.54
C THR A 460 -10.41 -10.50 -18.53
N GLN A 461 -9.85 -10.75 -17.35
CA GLN A 461 -8.55 -11.36 -17.20
C GLN A 461 -8.59 -12.89 -17.38
N ALA A 462 -9.75 -13.52 -17.19
CA ALA A 462 -9.95 -14.96 -17.27
C ALA A 462 -9.68 -15.54 -18.66
N PHE A 463 -9.31 -16.83 -18.69
CA PHE A 463 -9.22 -17.61 -19.93
C PHE A 463 -10.54 -18.30 -20.22
N ASP A 464 -11.00 -18.25 -21.48
CA ASP A 464 -12.09 -19.09 -21.97
C ASP A 464 -11.62 -20.55 -22.13
N LEU A 465 -12.27 -21.45 -21.39
CA LEU A 465 -11.98 -22.88 -21.39
C LEU A 465 -12.83 -23.70 -22.36
N SER A 466 -13.76 -23.09 -23.12
CA SER A 466 -14.71 -23.78 -24.02
C SER A 466 -14.01 -24.71 -25.01
N LYS A 467 -12.83 -24.33 -25.48
CA LYS A 467 -12.02 -25.09 -26.46
C LYS A 467 -10.80 -25.78 -25.83
N VAL A 468 -10.61 -25.63 -24.51
CA VAL A 468 -9.47 -26.19 -23.81
C VAL A 468 -9.79 -27.60 -23.32
N LYS A 469 -8.97 -28.59 -23.70
CA LYS A 469 -9.12 -29.98 -23.25
C LYS A 469 -8.59 -30.15 -21.83
N ASN A 470 -9.02 -31.24 -21.15
CA ASN A 470 -8.41 -31.63 -19.89
C ASN A 470 -6.91 -31.95 -20.11
N GLY A 471 -6.06 -31.50 -19.17
CA GLY A 471 -4.62 -31.68 -19.30
C GLY A 471 -3.82 -30.72 -18.44
N THR A 472 -2.50 -30.82 -18.54
CA THR A 472 -1.57 -29.92 -17.84
C THR A 472 -1.19 -28.76 -18.77
N TYR A 473 -1.27 -27.56 -18.25
CA TYR A 473 -0.99 -26.30 -18.94
C TYR A 473 -0.14 -25.39 -18.06
N ARG A 474 0.32 -24.29 -18.64
CA ARG A 474 0.96 -23.21 -17.90
C ARG A 474 0.26 -21.89 -18.21
N ILE A 475 -0.04 -21.13 -17.18
CA ILE A 475 -0.37 -19.71 -17.32
C ILE A 475 0.96 -19.00 -17.52
N LYS A 476 1.10 -18.33 -18.66
CA LYS A 476 2.25 -17.53 -19.03
C LYS A 476 1.89 -16.06 -18.88
N VAL A 477 2.58 -15.38 -18.00
CA VAL A 477 2.47 -13.93 -17.78
C VAL A 477 3.69 -13.28 -18.42
N THR A 478 3.46 -12.28 -19.28
CA THR A 478 4.53 -11.57 -19.99
C THR A 478 4.34 -10.08 -19.83
N VAL A 479 5.22 -9.40 -19.11
CA VAL A 479 5.25 -7.92 -19.06
C VAL A 479 6.03 -7.36 -20.25
N ASN A 480 5.63 -6.18 -20.73
CA ASN A 480 6.22 -5.49 -21.89
C ASN A 480 6.40 -6.44 -23.11
N PRO A 481 5.33 -7.12 -23.55
CA PRO A 481 5.42 -8.20 -24.55
C PRO A 481 6.03 -7.70 -25.86
N ASP A 482 5.71 -6.51 -26.31
CA ASP A 482 6.16 -5.93 -27.58
C ASP A 482 7.48 -5.17 -27.46
N GLY A 483 8.02 -4.97 -26.24
CA GLY A 483 9.25 -4.25 -26.01
C GLY A 483 9.12 -2.75 -26.25
N ASN A 484 7.95 -2.20 -26.05
CA ASN A 484 7.66 -0.78 -26.21
C ASN A 484 8.28 0.07 -25.08
N LEU A 485 8.39 -0.51 -23.88
CA LEU A 485 9.05 0.10 -22.73
C LEU A 485 10.55 -0.19 -22.74
N TYR A 486 11.33 0.83 -22.42
CA TYR A 486 12.77 0.70 -22.19
C TYR A 486 13.01 0.23 -20.76
N GLU A 487 13.72 -0.86 -20.62
CA GLU A 487 14.03 -1.47 -19.34
C GLU A 487 15.45 -2.05 -19.34
N LYS A 488 15.93 -2.44 -18.18
CA LYS A 488 17.31 -2.88 -17.98
C LYS A 488 17.59 -4.23 -18.64
N THR A 489 16.65 -5.17 -18.53
CA THR A 489 16.68 -6.46 -19.23
C THR A 489 15.25 -6.93 -19.49
N ARG A 490 15.09 -7.75 -20.52
CA ARG A 490 13.82 -8.40 -20.87
C ARG A 490 13.87 -9.92 -20.65
N SER A 491 14.94 -10.42 -20.09
CA SER A 491 15.10 -11.86 -19.84
C SER A 491 14.28 -12.39 -18.66
N ASN A 492 13.74 -11.49 -17.84
CA ASN A 492 12.92 -11.76 -16.65
C ASN A 492 11.45 -11.32 -16.80
N ASN A 493 11.04 -10.94 -18.02
CA ASN A 493 9.69 -10.46 -18.32
C ASN A 493 8.63 -11.56 -18.34
N VAL A 494 9.02 -12.82 -18.31
CA VAL A 494 8.09 -13.94 -18.45
C VAL A 494 8.13 -14.82 -17.22
N SER A 495 6.96 -15.13 -16.69
CA SER A 495 6.76 -16.14 -15.66
C SER A 495 5.77 -17.22 -16.11
N TYR A 496 5.82 -18.36 -15.43
CA TYR A 496 4.95 -19.49 -15.71
C TYR A 496 4.37 -20.07 -14.43
N ARG A 497 3.07 -20.37 -14.46
CA ARG A 497 2.38 -21.11 -13.40
C ARG A 497 1.79 -22.40 -13.96
N THR A 498 2.29 -23.55 -13.52
CA THR A 498 1.76 -24.85 -13.95
C THR A 498 0.45 -25.17 -13.26
N ILE A 499 -0.53 -25.65 -14.03
CA ILE A 499 -1.86 -26.04 -13.56
C ILE A 499 -2.31 -27.32 -14.26
N THR A 500 -3.29 -28.01 -13.69
CA THR A 500 -3.97 -29.14 -14.36
C THR A 500 -5.46 -28.88 -14.42
N ILE A 501 -6.00 -28.80 -15.63
CA ILE A 501 -7.44 -28.59 -15.89
C ILE A 501 -8.10 -29.97 -16.01
N GLY A 502 -9.21 -30.15 -15.31
CA GLY A 502 -10.06 -31.34 -15.33
C GLY A 502 -11.54 -31.02 -15.47
N GLY A 503 -12.37 -32.01 -15.13
CA GLY A 503 -13.83 -31.85 -15.16
C GLY A 503 -14.43 -31.95 -16.55
N LYS A 504 -15.71 -31.61 -16.67
CA LYS A 504 -16.50 -31.56 -17.91
C LYS A 504 -17.01 -30.15 -18.16
N ALA A 505 -17.43 -29.83 -19.36
CA ALA A 505 -18.05 -28.56 -19.70
C ALA A 505 -19.19 -28.23 -18.72
N GLY A 506 -19.24 -27.00 -18.22
CA GLY A 506 -20.15 -26.53 -17.18
C GLY A 506 -19.79 -26.97 -15.75
N ALA A 507 -18.66 -27.67 -15.57
CA ALA A 507 -18.13 -28.10 -14.26
C ALA A 507 -16.61 -28.39 -14.36
N ARG A 508 -15.87 -27.43 -14.86
CA ARG A 508 -14.41 -27.52 -14.93
C ARG A 508 -13.80 -27.46 -13.54
N THR A 509 -12.65 -28.07 -13.38
CA THR A 509 -11.86 -28.04 -12.16
C THR A 509 -10.42 -27.68 -12.51
N VAL A 510 -9.74 -27.01 -11.58
CA VAL A 510 -8.30 -26.75 -11.69
C VAL A 510 -7.57 -27.31 -10.47
N LYS A 511 -6.40 -27.90 -10.70
CA LYS A 511 -5.46 -28.27 -9.65
C LYS A 511 -4.21 -27.43 -9.82
N VAL A 512 -3.84 -26.72 -8.78
CA VAL A 512 -2.70 -25.80 -8.73
C VAL A 512 -1.70 -26.32 -7.71
N PRO A 513 -0.54 -26.87 -8.12
CA PRO A 513 0.47 -27.30 -7.16
C PRO A 513 1.16 -26.07 -6.52
N PRO A 514 1.70 -26.19 -5.30
CA PRO A 514 2.50 -25.12 -4.69
C PRO A 514 3.62 -24.65 -5.63
N TYR A 515 3.87 -23.34 -5.62
CA TYR A 515 4.97 -22.74 -6.38
C TYR A 515 6.20 -22.60 -5.49
N GLN A 516 7.27 -23.36 -5.77
CA GLN A 516 8.50 -23.34 -4.95
C GLN A 516 8.19 -23.45 -3.43
N GLY A 517 7.30 -24.36 -3.06
CA GLY A 517 6.93 -24.60 -1.66
C GLY A 517 5.83 -23.67 -1.10
N VAL A 518 5.44 -22.63 -1.80
CA VAL A 518 4.38 -21.69 -1.38
C VAL A 518 3.04 -22.12 -1.95
N ASP A 519 2.06 -22.37 -1.08
CA ASP A 519 0.65 -22.51 -1.48
C ASP A 519 0.04 -21.13 -1.66
N THR A 520 -0.28 -20.78 -2.89
CA THR A 520 -0.79 -19.46 -3.26
C THR A 520 -2.30 -19.44 -3.49
N GLU A 521 -2.99 -20.56 -3.19
CA GLU A 521 -4.42 -20.71 -3.47
C GLU A 521 -5.27 -20.55 -2.19
N THR A 522 -4.63 -20.37 -1.04
CA THR A 522 -5.29 -19.99 0.21
C THR A 522 -5.57 -18.49 0.23
N TRP A 523 -6.70 -18.08 0.78
CA TRP A 523 -7.03 -16.65 0.89
C TRP A 523 -6.03 -15.96 1.83
N TRP A 524 -5.52 -14.82 1.40
CA TRP A 524 -4.54 -14.01 2.14
C TRP A 524 -5.07 -13.45 3.49
N GLY A 525 -6.35 -13.62 3.78
CA GLY A 525 -7.03 -13.10 4.97
C GLY A 525 -7.58 -14.16 5.93
N GLU A 526 -7.54 -15.44 5.58
CA GLU A 526 -8.10 -16.52 6.41
C GLU A 526 -6.99 -17.43 6.96
N GLU A 527 -6.20 -16.93 7.90
CA GLU A 527 -5.64 -17.78 8.95
C GLU A 527 -6.42 -17.45 10.24
N GLU A 528 -7.27 -18.42 10.66
CA GLU A 528 -8.03 -18.43 11.90
C GLU A 528 -7.17 -18.19 13.17
#